data_188afe0cc0328d03308402cd9980449d
#
_entry.id   188afe0cc0328d03308402cd9980449d
#
_cell.length_a   1.000
_cell.length_b   1.000
_cell.length_c   1.000
_cell.angle_alpha   90.00
_cell.angle_beta   90.00
_cell.angle_gamma   90.00
#
_symmetry.space_group_name_H-M   'P 1'
#
loop_
_entity.id
_entity.type
_entity.pdbx_description
1 polymer ?
#
loop_
_entity_poly.entity_id
_entity_poly.type
_entity_poly.pdbx_seq_one_letter_code
_entity_poly.pdbx_strand_id
1 'polypeptide(L)'
;MSRALSGHPEHMVMPPAPKSEGPWLWSGAATNTAFAGPWGVSYARNLTPERLTGTGIWTEDMFIKTIRSGRHWGVGRPILPPMPWFNYAKASDEDLKSIYAYLRTIKPIKNEVPEAVVAPPPAAPAKG
;
A
#
# COMPACT_ATOMS: atom_id res chain seq x y z
N MET A 1 4.98 -13.89 16.58
CA MET A 1 4.46 -13.07 15.45
C MET A 1 5.27 -11.81 15.31
N SER A 2 6.47 -11.99 14.91
CA SER A 2 7.45 -10.93 14.97
C SER A 2 7.36 -9.87 13.85
N ARG A 3 6.64 -10.12 12.77
CA ARG A 3 6.64 -9.25 11.59
C ARG A 3 5.27 -8.70 11.19
N ALA A 4 4.32 -8.71 12.12
CA ALA A 4 2.97 -8.21 11.82
C ALA A 4 3.01 -6.76 11.34
N LEU A 5 2.25 -6.46 10.28
CA LEU A 5 2.08 -5.14 9.69
C LEU A 5 3.37 -4.54 9.08
N SER A 6 4.43 -5.32 8.90
CA SER A 6 5.67 -4.82 8.31
C SER A 6 5.69 -4.81 6.78
N GLY A 7 4.64 -5.31 6.15
CA GLY A 7 4.50 -5.30 4.71
C GLY A 7 5.17 -6.48 4.00
N HIS A 8 5.33 -6.35 2.70
CA HIS A 8 5.95 -7.40 1.88
C HIS A 8 7.43 -7.56 2.27
N PRO A 9 7.90 -8.82 2.50
CA PRO A 9 9.30 -9.03 2.91
C PRO A 9 10.29 -8.50 1.87
N GLU A 10 11.26 -7.72 2.30
CA GLU A 10 12.21 -7.04 1.42
C GLU A 10 13.07 -7.98 0.58
N HIS A 11 13.30 -9.19 1.07
CA HIS A 11 14.13 -10.18 0.38
C HIS A 11 13.31 -11.16 -0.47
N MET A 12 11.99 -11.03 -0.48
CA MET A 12 11.13 -11.89 -1.28
C MET A 12 10.89 -11.26 -2.65
N VAL A 13 11.69 -11.65 -3.63
CA VAL A 13 11.52 -11.20 -5.00
C VAL A 13 10.41 -12.01 -5.66
N MET A 14 9.37 -11.33 -6.10
CA MET A 14 8.24 -11.97 -6.75
C MET A 14 8.56 -12.29 -8.21
N PRO A 15 8.17 -13.47 -8.71
CA PRO A 15 8.26 -13.76 -10.15
C PRO A 15 7.32 -12.83 -10.94
N PRO A 16 7.44 -12.81 -12.28
CA PRO A 16 6.53 -12.02 -13.10
C PRO A 16 5.07 -12.31 -12.74
N ALA A 17 4.28 -11.25 -12.63
CA ALA A 17 2.88 -11.37 -12.23
C ALA A 17 2.07 -12.11 -13.31
N PRO A 18 1.15 -13.00 -12.91
CA PRO A 18 0.26 -13.63 -13.86
C PRO A 18 -0.67 -12.58 -14.48
N LYS A 19 -1.01 -12.76 -15.74
CA LYS A 19 -2.02 -11.93 -16.39
C LYS A 19 -3.41 -12.32 -15.89
N SER A 20 -4.21 -11.30 -15.58
CA SER A 20 -5.61 -11.54 -15.28
C SER A 20 -6.36 -11.95 -16.54
N GLU A 21 -7.10 -13.03 -16.48
CA GLU A 21 -7.86 -13.56 -17.61
C GLU A 21 -9.33 -13.74 -17.26
N GLY A 22 -10.20 -13.47 -18.23
CA GLY A 22 -11.64 -13.65 -18.07
C GLY A 22 -12.20 -12.76 -16.97
N PRO A 23 -13.04 -13.29 -16.09
CA PRO A 23 -13.67 -12.50 -15.02
C PRO A 23 -12.75 -12.19 -13.84
N TRP A 24 -11.51 -12.67 -13.83
CA TRP A 24 -10.56 -12.40 -12.76
C TRP A 24 -9.98 -10.99 -12.93
N LEU A 25 -10.18 -10.15 -11.92
CA LEU A 25 -9.71 -8.77 -11.96
C LEU A 25 -8.28 -8.59 -11.42
N TRP A 26 -7.90 -9.41 -10.47
CA TRP A 26 -6.58 -9.32 -9.85
C TRP A 26 -6.19 -10.62 -9.18
N SER A 27 -4.90 -10.77 -8.90
CA SER A 27 -4.32 -11.93 -8.23
C SER A 27 -3.53 -11.49 -7.01
N GLY A 28 -3.56 -12.29 -5.95
CA GLY A 28 -2.79 -12.04 -4.73
C GLY A 28 -1.74 -13.12 -4.51
N ALA A 29 -0.62 -12.74 -3.95
CA ALA A 29 0.40 -13.69 -3.53
C ALA A 29 -0.04 -14.49 -2.31
N ALA A 30 0.56 -15.67 -2.14
CA ALA A 30 0.26 -16.54 -1.00
C ALA A 30 0.55 -15.87 0.36
N THR A 31 1.50 -14.92 0.39
CA THR A 31 1.81 -14.14 1.59
C THR A 31 0.75 -13.09 1.91
N ASN A 32 -0.15 -12.82 0.98
CA ASN A 32 -1.13 -11.73 1.08
C ASN A 32 -0.47 -10.35 1.24
N THR A 33 0.69 -10.17 0.63
CA THR A 33 1.46 -8.92 0.70
C THR A 33 1.85 -8.38 -0.66
N ALA A 34 1.51 -9.06 -1.76
CA ALA A 34 1.74 -8.61 -3.12
C ALA A 34 0.49 -8.89 -3.95
N PHE A 35 0.12 -7.93 -4.80
CA PHE A 35 -1.13 -7.99 -5.57
C PHE A 35 -0.89 -7.47 -6.97
N ALA A 36 -1.39 -8.21 -7.97
CA ALA A 36 -1.25 -7.85 -9.36
C ALA A 36 -2.61 -7.68 -10.02
N GLY A 37 -2.75 -6.64 -10.81
CA GLY A 37 -4.00 -6.33 -11.52
C GLY A 37 -3.78 -5.29 -12.60
N PRO A 38 -4.86 -4.64 -13.08
CA PRO A 38 -4.74 -3.61 -14.13
C PRO A 38 -3.84 -2.43 -13.76
N TRP A 39 -3.63 -2.19 -12.48
CA TRP A 39 -2.75 -1.12 -12.00
C TRP A 39 -1.26 -1.47 -12.06
N GLY A 40 -0.92 -2.73 -12.29
CA GLY A 40 0.44 -3.26 -12.19
C GLY A 40 0.60 -4.19 -11.00
N VAL A 41 1.65 -4.01 -10.22
CA VAL A 41 1.92 -4.79 -9.01
C VAL A 41 2.06 -3.85 -7.82
N SER A 42 1.27 -4.08 -6.79
CA SER A 42 1.36 -3.32 -5.54
C SER A 42 1.82 -4.24 -4.41
N TYR A 43 2.48 -3.66 -3.42
CA TYR A 43 2.99 -4.38 -2.26
C TYR A 43 2.44 -3.75 -0.99
N ALA A 44 2.07 -4.59 -0.02
CA ALA A 44 1.67 -4.12 1.29
C ALA A 44 2.83 -3.37 1.92
N ARG A 45 2.57 -2.16 2.41
CA ARG A 45 3.60 -1.27 2.95
C ARG A 45 3.90 -1.58 4.40
N ASN A 46 5.07 -1.16 4.85
CA ASN A 46 5.47 -1.28 6.24
C ASN A 46 4.76 -0.24 7.10
N LEU A 47 3.79 -0.68 7.90
CA LEU A 47 3.01 0.20 8.77
C LEU A 47 3.60 0.32 10.18
N THR A 48 4.70 -0.39 10.46
CA THR A 48 5.35 -0.30 11.78
C THR A 48 6.03 1.06 11.95
N PRO A 49 6.24 1.54 13.18
CA PRO A 49 6.84 2.86 13.41
C PRO A 49 8.36 2.88 13.27
N GLU A 50 8.90 2.08 12.37
CA GLU A 50 10.32 2.11 12.02
C GLU A 50 10.61 3.35 11.19
N ARG A 51 11.70 4.07 11.52
CA ARG A 51 11.91 5.42 11.00
C ARG A 51 12.30 5.47 9.52
N LEU A 52 13.03 4.50 9.03
CA LEU A 52 13.58 4.56 7.68
C LEU A 52 12.69 3.85 6.65
N THR A 53 12.04 2.76 7.05
CA THR A 53 11.29 1.92 6.12
C THR A 53 9.80 1.83 6.41
N GLY A 54 9.37 2.34 7.55
CA GLY A 54 7.97 2.31 7.98
C GLY A 54 7.37 3.71 8.14
N THR A 55 6.52 3.86 9.14
CA THR A 55 5.80 5.11 9.39
C THR A 55 6.42 5.95 10.50
N GLY A 56 7.68 5.67 10.87
CA GLY A 56 8.29 6.29 12.05
C GLY A 56 8.37 7.81 12.02
N ILE A 57 8.51 8.40 10.85
CA ILE A 57 8.56 9.87 10.70
C ILE A 57 7.20 10.50 10.39
N TRP A 58 6.16 9.68 10.24
CA TRP A 58 4.83 10.20 9.95
C TRP A 58 4.24 10.89 11.18
N THR A 59 3.61 12.03 10.96
CA THR A 59 2.78 12.67 11.97
C THR A 59 1.35 12.18 11.86
N GLU A 60 0.55 12.41 12.89
CA GLU A 60 -0.88 12.12 12.86
C GLU A 60 -1.57 12.81 11.68
N ASP A 61 -1.20 14.07 11.44
CA ASP A 61 -1.76 14.86 10.35
C ASP A 61 -1.42 14.26 8.98
N MET A 62 -0.18 13.84 8.77
CA MET A 62 0.24 13.16 7.54
C MET A 62 -0.54 11.86 7.32
N PHE A 63 -0.76 11.08 8.37
CA PHE A 63 -1.53 9.86 8.30
C PHE A 63 -2.97 10.15 7.85
N ILE A 64 -3.63 11.10 8.50
CA ILE A 64 -5.01 11.47 8.17
C ILE A 64 -5.10 11.98 6.73
N LYS A 65 -4.19 12.86 6.31
CA LYS A 65 -4.16 13.36 4.94
C LYS A 65 -3.98 12.23 3.92
N THR A 66 -3.13 11.27 4.20
CA THR A 66 -2.92 10.12 3.32
C THR A 66 -4.22 9.34 3.13
N ILE A 67 -4.92 9.03 4.21
CA ILE A 67 -6.17 8.27 4.15
C ILE A 67 -7.28 9.09 3.48
N ARG A 68 -7.40 10.37 3.77
CA ARG A 68 -8.46 11.24 3.20
C ARG A 68 -8.27 11.48 1.72
N SER A 69 -7.04 11.64 1.26
CA SER A 69 -6.76 11.98 -0.13
C SER A 69 -6.50 10.77 -1.04
N GLY A 70 -6.18 9.61 -0.45
CA GLY A 70 -5.73 8.45 -1.23
C GLY A 70 -4.35 8.64 -1.83
N ARG A 71 -3.56 9.56 -1.30
CA ARG A 71 -2.20 9.83 -1.75
C ARG A 71 -1.24 9.86 -0.58
N HIS A 72 -0.04 9.31 -0.76
CA HIS A 72 1.01 9.38 0.25
C HIS A 72 1.23 10.85 0.66
N TRP A 73 1.10 11.12 1.96
CA TRP A 73 1.23 12.46 2.55
C TRP A 73 0.33 13.53 1.92
N GLY A 74 -0.72 13.11 1.21
CA GLY A 74 -1.67 14.00 0.58
C GLY A 74 -1.26 14.55 -0.78
N VAL A 75 -0.02 14.35 -1.21
CA VAL A 75 0.52 14.93 -2.45
C VAL A 75 1.34 13.96 -3.30
N GLY A 76 1.70 12.82 -2.75
CA GLY A 76 2.54 11.84 -3.44
C GLY A 76 1.78 10.86 -4.32
N ARG A 77 2.38 9.70 -4.52
CA ARG A 77 1.81 8.62 -5.31
C ARG A 77 0.44 8.20 -4.76
N PRO A 78 -0.56 7.93 -5.64
CA PRO A 78 -1.83 7.38 -5.18
C PRO A 78 -1.65 6.03 -4.48
N ILE A 79 -2.51 5.78 -3.51
CA ILE A 79 -2.60 4.46 -2.89
C ILE A 79 -3.20 3.51 -3.93
N LEU A 80 -2.54 2.38 -4.14
CA LEU A 80 -2.92 1.43 -5.17
C LEU A 80 -3.89 0.36 -4.62
N PRO A 81 -4.72 -0.22 -5.50
CA PRO A 81 -5.52 -1.37 -5.11
C PRO A 81 -4.63 -2.51 -4.59
N PRO A 82 -5.16 -3.42 -3.79
CA PRO A 82 -6.55 -3.51 -3.36
C PRO A 82 -6.87 -2.73 -2.08
N MET A 83 -6.02 -1.81 -1.65
CA MET A 83 -6.26 -1.04 -0.42
C MET A 83 -7.53 -0.19 -0.58
N PRO A 84 -8.59 -0.46 0.20
CA PRO A 84 -9.85 0.28 0.09
C PRO A 84 -9.80 1.61 0.86
N TRP A 85 -8.83 2.46 0.56
CA TRP A 85 -8.60 3.72 1.29
C TRP A 85 -9.85 4.61 1.33
N PHE A 86 -10.65 4.58 0.25
CA PHE A 86 -11.86 5.40 0.14
C PHE A 86 -12.92 5.01 1.19
N ASN A 87 -12.93 3.77 1.66
CA ASN A 87 -13.79 3.37 2.76
C ASN A 87 -13.27 3.93 4.09
N TYR A 88 -11.98 3.86 4.31
CA TYR A 88 -11.35 4.42 5.51
C TYR A 88 -11.40 5.95 5.52
N ALA A 89 -11.40 6.58 4.34
CA ALA A 89 -11.50 8.03 4.22
C ALA A 89 -12.82 8.59 4.78
N LYS A 90 -13.82 7.73 4.95
CA LYS A 90 -15.11 8.10 5.54
C LYS A 90 -15.14 7.98 7.05
N ALA A 91 -14.12 7.41 7.66
CA ALA A 91 -14.05 7.29 9.12
C ALA A 91 -13.94 8.68 9.76
N SER A 92 -14.38 8.78 11.01
CA SER A 92 -14.26 10.05 11.75
C SER A 92 -12.77 10.37 12.00
N ASP A 93 -12.47 11.64 12.28
CA ASP A 93 -11.12 12.03 12.68
C ASP A 93 -10.69 11.28 13.94
N GLU A 94 -11.59 11.09 14.87
CA GLU A 94 -11.32 10.36 16.10
C GLU A 94 -10.91 8.91 15.82
N ASP A 95 -11.62 8.23 14.91
CA ASP A 95 -11.28 6.87 14.51
C ASP A 95 -9.92 6.80 13.83
N LEU A 96 -9.61 7.71 12.93
CA LEU A 96 -8.32 7.75 12.25
C LEU A 96 -7.18 8.05 13.22
N LYS A 97 -7.40 8.94 14.18
CA LYS A 97 -6.44 9.21 15.25
C LYS A 97 -6.19 7.98 16.11
N SER A 98 -7.22 7.20 16.40
CA SER A 98 -7.10 5.97 17.17
C SER A 98 -6.31 4.91 16.42
N ILE A 99 -6.52 4.77 15.12
CA ILE A 99 -5.73 3.86 14.28
C ILE A 99 -4.26 4.28 14.29
N TYR A 100 -3.98 5.56 14.08
CA TYR A 100 -2.62 6.08 14.12
C TYR A 100 -1.96 5.82 15.47
N ALA A 101 -2.65 6.10 16.56
CA ALA A 101 -2.14 5.87 17.92
C ALA A 101 -1.78 4.39 18.13
N TYR A 102 -2.63 3.48 17.66
CA TYR A 102 -2.34 2.04 17.75
C TYR A 102 -1.08 1.68 16.95
N LEU A 103 -0.96 2.17 15.72
CA LEU A 103 0.20 1.87 14.87
C LEU A 103 1.51 2.36 15.49
N ARG A 104 1.47 3.39 16.35
CA ARG A 104 2.66 3.88 17.07
C ARG A 104 3.09 2.95 18.20
N THR A 105 2.23 2.03 18.64
CA THR A 105 2.51 1.12 19.76
C THR A 105 3.13 -0.19 19.32
N ILE A 106 3.03 -0.56 18.06
CA ILE A 106 3.54 -1.85 17.58
C ILE A 106 5.05 -1.79 17.42
N LYS A 107 5.68 -2.98 17.45
CA LYS A 107 7.14 -3.09 17.37
C LYS A 107 7.66 -2.57 16.03
N PRO A 108 8.63 -1.63 16.02
CA PRO A 108 9.26 -1.22 14.78
C PRO A 108 10.02 -2.37 14.12
N ILE A 109 9.79 -2.57 12.82
CA ILE A 109 10.46 -3.61 12.04
C ILE A 109 11.07 -2.96 10.81
N LYS A 110 12.38 -3.07 10.66
CA LYS A 110 13.07 -2.59 9.48
C LYS A 110 12.77 -3.54 8.32
N ASN A 111 12.06 -3.06 7.33
CA ASN A 111 11.68 -3.83 6.15
C ASN A 111 11.40 -2.86 5.01
N GLU A 112 12.31 -2.80 4.04
CA GLU A 112 12.17 -1.92 2.89
C GLU A 112 11.34 -2.59 1.82
N VAL A 113 10.04 -2.29 1.81
CA VAL A 113 9.10 -2.85 0.85
C VAL A 113 9.45 -2.36 -0.55
N PRO A 114 9.48 -3.25 -1.57
CA PRO A 114 9.75 -2.83 -2.95
C PRO A 114 8.75 -1.78 -3.42
N GLU A 115 9.20 -0.90 -4.32
CA GLU A 115 8.29 0.04 -4.96
C GLU A 115 7.29 -0.69 -5.84
N ALA A 116 6.08 -0.15 -5.94
CA ALA A 116 5.06 -0.68 -6.81
C ALA A 116 5.51 -0.59 -8.27
N VAL A 117 5.15 -1.61 -9.06
CA VAL A 117 5.34 -1.59 -10.51
C VAL A 117 4.04 -1.13 -11.13
N VAL A 118 3.98 0.13 -11.55
CA VAL A 118 2.77 0.71 -12.11
C VAL A 118 2.65 0.28 -13.57
N ALA A 119 1.47 -0.22 -13.94
CA ALA A 119 1.21 -0.60 -15.32
C ALA A 119 1.34 0.63 -16.22
N PRO A 120 1.91 0.49 -17.44
CA PRO A 120 1.97 1.60 -18.37
C PRO A 120 0.54 2.05 -18.74
N PRO A 121 0.34 3.35 -19.06
CA PRO A 121 -0.97 3.78 -19.52
C PRO A 121 -1.36 3.03 -20.79
N PRO A 122 -2.67 2.82 -21.04
CA PRO A 122 -3.10 2.18 -22.28
C PRO A 122 -2.50 2.92 -23.46
N ALA A 123 -2.07 2.16 -24.47
CA ALA A 123 -1.57 2.75 -25.71
C ALA A 123 -2.65 3.67 -26.30
N ALA A 124 -2.24 4.87 -26.75
CA ALA A 124 -3.16 5.75 -27.43
C ALA A 124 -3.74 5.00 -28.65
N PRO A 125 -5.06 5.11 -28.91
CA PRO A 125 -5.63 4.50 -30.09
C PRO A 125 -4.90 4.99 -31.34
N ALA A 126 -4.57 4.08 -32.24
CA ALA A 126 -3.94 4.44 -33.50
C ALA A 126 -4.82 5.47 -34.19
N LYS A 127 -4.22 6.58 -34.55
CA LYS A 127 -4.91 7.57 -35.40
C LYS A 127 -5.06 6.95 -36.77
N GLY A 128 -6.30 6.57 -37.05
CA GLY A 128 -6.64 6.03 -38.37
C GLY A 128 -6.56 7.10 -39.42
#